data_7a1a04555eb84f36fafa2d4ca6fa82fe
#
_entry.id   7a1a04555eb84f36fafa2d4ca6fa82fe
#
_cell.length_a   1.000
_cell.length_b   1.000
_cell.length_c   1.000
_cell.angle_alpha   90.00
_cell.angle_beta   90.00
_cell.angle_gamma   90.00
#
_symmetry.space_group_name_H-M   'P 1'
#
loop_
_entity.id
_entity.type
_entity.pdbx_description
1 polymer ?
#
loop_
_entity_poly.entity_id
_entity_poly.type
_entity_poly.pdbx_seq_one_letter_code
_entity_poly.pdbx_strand_id
1 'polypeptide(L)'
;MFLGRIVDRFGITRAIVLASVLNAFGYVCASIFDSFLALAFFHLFIGLGTAVSFGPLLADISLWFKKYRGIAVAITASGNYISGAIFPILLGSLIGDYGWRISYLLLALSCILIIVPASFFLRRRLDKKFSDEQEQLASAMSTSSRFKPLTLQIILSIAGICCCVAMSMPQIHLVTMCVDLGYGSQVGAEMLSLMLLGGVISRLISGVLVDFIGGVKTLLLGSSLQCMGLVLYYPTTEMSSLYVVSLIFGLSQGGIVPSYAIIVREYMPPQEAGARVGIVIMATVIGMAFGGWISGVIFDATNSYQLAILNGIMWNLINILIVSSLLIFGTANPLKSKTA
;
A
#
# COMPACT_ATOMS: atom_id res chain seq x y z
N MET A 1 14.67 1.69 -5.84
CA MET A 1 16.14 1.78 -5.85
C MET A 1 16.66 3.09 -6.43
N PHE A 2 16.36 3.44 -7.69
CA PHE A 2 16.81 4.70 -8.31
C PHE A 2 16.23 5.94 -7.62
N LEU A 3 14.94 5.94 -7.32
CA LEU A 3 14.23 7.03 -6.65
C LEU A 3 14.68 7.27 -5.20
N GLY A 4 15.02 6.21 -4.44
CA GLY A 4 15.63 6.35 -3.12
C GLY A 4 16.95 7.12 -3.15
N ARG A 5 17.81 6.85 -4.14
CA ARG A 5 19.06 7.61 -4.33
C ARG A 5 18.85 9.10 -4.63
N ILE A 6 17.75 9.44 -5.32
CA ILE A 6 17.37 10.85 -5.55
C ILE A 6 17.03 11.52 -4.21
N VAL A 7 16.25 10.84 -3.36
CA VAL A 7 15.91 11.35 -2.02
C VAL A 7 17.16 11.51 -1.16
N ASP A 8 18.04 10.49 -1.15
CA ASP A 8 19.28 10.52 -0.37
C ASP A 8 20.21 11.68 -0.82
N ARG A 9 20.27 11.95 -2.13
CA ARG A 9 21.14 13.00 -2.69
C ARG A 9 20.55 14.40 -2.58
N PHE A 10 19.27 14.57 -2.89
CA PHE A 10 18.62 15.88 -3.02
C PHE A 10 17.72 16.24 -1.82
N GLY A 11 17.45 15.29 -0.94
CA GLY A 11 16.54 15.43 0.20
C GLY A 11 15.08 15.25 -0.18
N ILE A 12 14.27 14.90 0.83
CA ILE A 12 12.86 14.51 0.66
C ILE A 12 11.99 15.62 0.07
N THR A 13 12.18 16.87 0.48
CA THR A 13 11.42 18.02 -0.01
C THR A 13 11.52 18.19 -1.53
N ARG A 14 12.75 18.13 -2.08
CA ARG A 14 12.98 18.28 -3.52
C ARG A 14 12.40 17.10 -4.30
N ALA A 15 12.50 15.91 -3.73
CA ALA A 15 11.91 14.71 -4.33
C ALA A 15 10.38 14.79 -4.41
N ILE A 16 9.71 15.31 -3.38
CA ILE A 16 8.26 15.49 -3.37
C ILE A 16 7.82 16.60 -4.34
N VAL A 17 8.58 17.70 -4.43
CA VAL A 17 8.28 18.74 -5.44
C VAL A 17 8.39 18.15 -6.85
N LEU A 18 9.46 17.39 -7.15
CA LEU A 18 9.60 16.70 -8.44
C LEU A 18 8.43 15.73 -8.70
N ALA A 19 8.06 14.95 -7.69
CA ALA A 19 6.92 14.03 -7.75
C ALA A 19 5.61 14.76 -8.09
N SER A 20 5.37 15.89 -7.42
CA SER A 20 4.18 16.73 -7.65
C SER A 20 4.13 17.28 -9.08
N VAL A 21 5.28 17.77 -9.60
CA VAL A 21 5.38 18.26 -10.97
C VAL A 21 5.16 17.14 -12.00
N LEU A 22 5.73 15.94 -11.77
CA LEU A 22 5.50 14.77 -12.63
C LEU A 22 4.04 14.34 -12.65
N ASN A 23 3.38 14.32 -11.49
CA ASN A 23 1.94 14.02 -11.39
C ASN A 23 1.11 15.06 -12.14
N ALA A 24 1.34 16.35 -11.90
CA ALA A 24 0.61 17.43 -12.57
C ALA A 24 0.81 17.38 -14.09
N PHE A 25 2.05 17.18 -14.56
CA PHE A 25 2.36 17.00 -15.98
C PHE A 25 1.60 15.80 -16.57
N GLY A 26 1.62 14.65 -15.89
CA GLY A 26 0.91 13.46 -16.32
C GLY A 26 -0.60 13.68 -16.45
N TYR A 27 -1.24 14.31 -15.45
CA TYR A 27 -2.67 14.63 -15.49
C TYR A 27 -3.04 15.64 -16.59
N VAL A 28 -2.26 16.73 -16.74
CA VAL A 28 -2.50 17.73 -17.80
C VAL A 28 -2.41 17.07 -19.16
N CYS A 29 -1.33 16.34 -19.45
CA CYS A 29 -1.17 15.69 -20.74
C CYS A 29 -2.25 14.64 -20.99
N ALA A 30 -2.58 13.81 -19.99
CA ALA A 30 -3.63 12.82 -20.12
C ALA A 30 -5.01 13.46 -20.39
N SER A 31 -5.27 14.69 -19.93
CA SER A 31 -6.53 15.41 -20.20
C SER A 31 -6.66 15.94 -21.63
N ILE A 32 -5.55 16.11 -22.36
CA ILE A 32 -5.52 16.71 -23.69
C ILE A 32 -5.66 15.67 -24.81
N PHE A 33 -5.08 14.46 -24.60
CA PHE A 33 -5.01 13.44 -25.65
C PHE A 33 -6.17 12.44 -25.55
N ASP A 34 -6.73 12.06 -26.72
CA ASP A 34 -7.85 11.13 -26.83
C ASP A 34 -7.42 9.66 -27.09
N SER A 35 -6.14 9.44 -27.38
CA SER A 35 -5.62 8.10 -27.68
C SER A 35 -5.40 7.30 -26.39
N PHE A 36 -5.86 6.04 -26.36
CA PHE A 36 -5.61 5.11 -25.28
C PHE A 36 -4.10 4.92 -24.98
N LEU A 37 -3.27 4.85 -26.04
CA LEU A 37 -1.83 4.72 -25.88
C LEU A 37 -1.21 5.96 -25.26
N ALA A 38 -1.68 7.16 -25.63
CA ALA A 38 -1.23 8.41 -25.02
C ALA A 38 -1.65 8.49 -23.55
N LEU A 39 -2.89 8.11 -23.23
CA LEU A 39 -3.37 7.99 -21.85
C LEU A 39 -2.46 7.06 -21.04
N ALA A 40 -2.20 5.86 -21.52
CA ALA A 40 -1.33 4.88 -20.86
C ALA A 40 0.09 5.45 -20.67
N PHE A 41 0.64 6.12 -21.68
CA PHE A 41 1.98 6.74 -21.61
C PHE A 41 2.05 7.83 -20.52
N PHE A 42 1.07 8.74 -20.47
CA PHE A 42 1.09 9.82 -19.47
C PHE A 42 0.81 9.32 -18.05
N HIS A 43 0.09 8.20 -17.89
CA HIS A 43 -0.05 7.54 -16.59
C HIS A 43 1.29 6.99 -16.04
N LEU A 44 2.30 6.73 -16.88
CA LEU A 44 3.65 6.42 -16.39
C LEU A 44 4.26 7.59 -15.59
N PHE A 45 4.03 8.83 -15.99
CA PHE A 45 4.50 10.00 -15.24
C PHE A 45 3.79 10.15 -13.90
N ILE A 46 2.47 9.88 -13.86
CA ILE A 46 1.70 9.86 -12.61
C ILE A 46 2.23 8.74 -11.69
N GLY A 47 2.47 7.54 -12.24
CA GLY A 47 3.05 6.42 -11.50
C GLY A 47 4.45 6.72 -10.96
N LEU A 48 5.32 7.35 -11.74
CA LEU A 48 6.65 7.77 -11.31
C LEU A 48 6.57 8.81 -10.19
N GLY A 49 5.69 9.81 -10.31
CA GLY A 49 5.48 10.80 -9.27
C GLY A 49 4.98 10.17 -7.97
N THR A 50 4.00 9.29 -8.03
CA THR A 50 3.46 8.58 -6.87
C THR A 50 4.50 7.70 -6.18
N ALA A 51 5.35 7.01 -6.95
CA ALA A 51 6.39 6.14 -6.41
C ALA A 51 7.47 6.89 -5.60
N VAL A 52 7.75 8.17 -5.95
CA VAL A 52 8.69 9.00 -5.19
C VAL A 52 8.14 9.39 -3.83
N SER A 53 6.83 9.64 -3.72
CA SER A 53 6.23 10.21 -2.52
C SER A 53 5.97 9.17 -1.42
N PHE A 54 5.48 7.96 -1.73
CA PHE A 54 5.03 7.02 -0.71
C PHE A 54 6.17 6.31 0.03
N GLY A 55 7.00 5.54 -0.68
CA GLY A 55 8.08 4.74 -0.08
C GLY A 55 9.10 5.58 0.70
N PRO A 56 9.67 6.63 0.11
CA PRO A 56 10.61 7.52 0.79
C PRO A 56 10.03 8.22 2.02
N LEU A 57 8.76 8.64 2.00
CA LEU A 57 8.10 9.24 3.17
C LEU A 57 7.99 8.27 4.34
N LEU A 58 7.60 7.02 4.08
CA LEU A 58 7.56 5.97 5.10
C LEU A 58 8.95 5.66 5.66
N ALA A 59 9.96 5.69 4.81
CA ALA A 59 11.34 5.50 5.23
C ALA A 59 11.81 6.65 6.13
N ASP A 60 11.55 7.91 5.74
CA ASP A 60 11.94 9.11 6.48
C ASP A 60 11.27 9.15 7.86
N ILE A 61 9.93 9.05 7.93
CA ILE A 61 9.20 9.13 9.20
C ILE A 61 9.64 8.05 10.19
N SER A 62 10.02 6.88 9.70
CA SER A 62 10.48 5.78 10.55
C SER A 62 11.82 6.08 11.27
N LEU A 63 12.58 7.08 10.83
CA LEU A 63 13.80 7.55 11.47
C LEU A 63 13.53 8.55 12.62
N TRP A 64 12.40 9.27 12.55
CA TRP A 64 12.04 10.28 13.57
C TRP A 64 11.49 9.67 14.85
N PHE A 65 10.86 8.50 14.79
CA PHE A 65 10.20 7.86 15.92
C PHE A 65 10.88 6.55 16.31
N LYS A 66 11.40 6.48 17.57
CA LYS A 66 12.01 5.26 18.12
C LYS A 66 10.97 4.33 18.75
N LYS A 67 10.17 4.88 19.65
CA LYS A 67 9.29 4.10 20.54
C LYS A 67 7.97 3.72 19.90
N TYR A 68 7.42 4.57 19.06
CA TYR A 68 6.11 4.40 18.41
C TYR A 68 6.24 4.40 16.89
N ARG A 69 7.23 3.63 16.37
CA ARG A 69 7.53 3.59 14.93
C ARG A 69 6.37 3.04 14.12
N GLY A 70 5.71 1.98 14.63
CA GLY A 70 4.58 1.36 13.96
C GLY A 70 3.43 2.31 13.75
N ILE A 71 3.00 3.01 14.80
CA ILE A 71 1.91 3.97 14.70
C ILE A 71 2.29 5.20 13.84
N ALA A 72 3.53 5.69 13.90
CA ALA A 72 3.98 6.81 13.08
C ALA A 72 3.95 6.46 11.57
N VAL A 73 4.45 5.29 11.21
CA VAL A 73 4.38 4.77 9.84
C VAL A 73 2.94 4.55 9.42
N ALA A 74 2.09 4.01 10.30
CA ALA A 74 0.68 3.78 10.02
C ALA A 74 -0.10 5.08 9.76
N ILE A 75 0.12 6.12 10.57
CA ILE A 75 -0.50 7.45 10.36
C ILE A 75 -0.08 8.02 9.01
N THR A 76 1.21 8.01 8.71
CA THR A 76 1.72 8.53 7.43
C THR A 76 1.16 7.76 6.24
N ALA A 77 1.13 6.44 6.32
CA ALA A 77 0.57 5.59 5.28
C ALA A 77 -0.96 5.73 5.13
N SER A 78 -1.67 6.14 6.18
CA SER A 78 -3.13 6.30 6.15
C SER A 78 -3.60 7.38 5.17
N GLY A 79 -2.75 8.36 4.83
CA GLY A 79 -3.05 9.37 3.83
C GLY A 79 -3.47 8.78 2.47
N ASN A 80 -2.88 7.67 2.06
CA ASN A 80 -3.26 6.94 0.86
C ASN A 80 -4.73 6.46 0.92
N TYR A 81 -5.13 5.85 2.01
CA TYR A 81 -6.51 5.35 2.18
C TYR A 81 -7.51 6.48 2.41
N ILE A 82 -7.13 7.54 3.12
CA ILE A 82 -7.97 8.74 3.30
C ILE A 82 -8.26 9.37 1.93
N SER A 83 -7.25 9.53 1.08
CA SER A 83 -7.47 10.04 -0.27
C SER A 83 -8.36 9.10 -1.08
N GLY A 84 -8.13 7.80 -1.02
CA GLY A 84 -8.95 6.79 -1.69
C GLY A 84 -10.39 6.70 -1.18
N ALA A 85 -10.67 7.13 0.06
CA ALA A 85 -12.03 7.22 0.60
C ALA A 85 -12.74 8.50 0.14
N ILE A 86 -12.02 9.61 -0.04
CA ILE A 86 -12.61 10.92 -0.35
C ILE A 86 -12.73 11.14 -1.86
N PHE A 87 -11.67 10.87 -2.61
CA PHE A 87 -11.60 11.21 -4.04
C PHE A 87 -12.63 10.50 -4.93
N PRO A 88 -12.98 9.22 -4.75
CA PRO A 88 -14.00 8.57 -5.59
C PRO A 88 -15.34 9.26 -5.52
N ILE A 89 -15.77 9.71 -4.34
CA ILE A 89 -17.04 10.43 -4.14
C ILE A 89 -16.96 11.80 -4.81
N LEU A 90 -15.89 12.56 -4.55
CA LEU A 90 -15.73 13.92 -5.14
C LEU A 90 -15.57 13.87 -6.66
N LEU A 91 -14.76 12.94 -7.18
CA LEU A 91 -14.53 12.82 -8.61
C LEU A 91 -15.72 12.23 -9.33
N GLY A 92 -16.51 11.35 -8.69
CA GLY A 92 -17.75 10.81 -9.28
C GLY A 92 -18.72 11.90 -9.68
N SER A 93 -18.99 12.88 -8.80
CA SER A 93 -19.82 14.04 -9.10
C SER A 93 -19.19 14.97 -10.14
N LEU A 94 -17.89 15.29 -9.98
CA LEU A 94 -17.19 16.16 -10.94
C LEU A 94 -17.13 15.57 -12.35
N ILE A 95 -16.93 14.28 -12.49
CA ILE A 95 -16.92 13.59 -13.78
C ILE A 95 -18.31 13.62 -14.41
N GLY A 96 -19.36 13.45 -13.61
CA GLY A 96 -20.75 13.54 -14.08
C GLY A 96 -21.12 14.92 -14.61
N ASP A 97 -20.70 15.98 -13.90
CA ASP A 97 -21.08 17.36 -14.22
C ASP A 97 -20.19 18.01 -15.29
N TYR A 98 -18.86 17.76 -15.23
CA TYR A 98 -17.86 18.48 -16.04
C TYR A 98 -17.01 17.58 -16.95
N GLY A 99 -17.17 16.27 -16.82
CA GLY A 99 -16.38 15.28 -17.56
C GLY A 99 -14.99 15.01 -16.95
N TRP A 100 -14.39 13.89 -17.36
CA TRP A 100 -13.14 13.38 -16.81
C TRP A 100 -11.91 14.27 -17.10
N ARG A 101 -11.92 15.03 -18.21
CA ARG A 101 -10.81 15.93 -18.58
C ARG A 101 -10.64 17.07 -17.58
N ILE A 102 -11.75 17.73 -17.21
CA ILE A 102 -11.74 18.81 -16.21
C ILE A 102 -11.33 18.25 -14.84
N SER A 103 -11.81 17.07 -14.49
CA SER A 103 -11.40 16.38 -13.26
C SER A 103 -9.88 16.15 -13.21
N TYR A 104 -9.25 15.76 -14.32
CA TYR A 104 -7.79 15.62 -14.39
C TYR A 104 -7.04 16.94 -14.24
N LEU A 105 -7.54 18.03 -14.84
CA LEU A 105 -6.95 19.37 -14.66
C LEU A 105 -7.06 19.84 -13.20
N LEU A 106 -8.16 19.58 -12.52
CA LEU A 106 -8.31 19.89 -11.10
C LEU A 106 -7.36 19.05 -10.22
N LEU A 107 -7.14 17.77 -10.55
CA LEU A 107 -6.14 16.94 -9.88
C LEU A 107 -4.73 17.49 -10.11
N ALA A 108 -4.39 17.90 -11.34
CA ALA A 108 -3.10 18.52 -11.64
C ALA A 108 -2.88 19.79 -10.82
N LEU A 109 -3.89 20.64 -10.75
CA LEU A 109 -3.86 21.88 -9.97
C LEU A 109 -3.68 21.58 -8.47
N SER A 110 -4.41 20.59 -7.93
CA SER A 110 -4.30 20.17 -6.53
C SER A 110 -2.90 19.64 -6.20
N CYS A 111 -2.27 18.90 -7.10
CA CYS A 111 -0.89 18.43 -6.92
C CYS A 111 0.08 19.61 -6.71
N ILE A 112 -0.06 20.68 -7.48
CA ILE A 112 0.82 21.85 -7.35
C ILE A 112 0.46 22.71 -6.14
N LEU A 113 -0.82 23.03 -5.95
CA LEU A 113 -1.27 23.98 -4.91
C LEU A 113 -1.24 23.40 -3.49
N ILE A 114 -1.36 22.07 -3.35
CA ILE A 114 -1.41 21.43 -2.03
C ILE A 114 -0.07 20.77 -1.71
N ILE A 115 0.45 19.91 -2.61
CA ILE A 115 1.63 19.08 -2.29
C ILE A 115 2.89 19.93 -2.25
N VAL A 116 3.07 20.91 -3.16
CA VAL A 116 4.28 21.73 -3.18
C VAL A 116 4.41 22.57 -1.90
N PRO A 117 3.40 23.36 -1.45
CA PRO A 117 3.50 24.07 -0.18
C PRO A 117 3.67 23.12 1.01
N ALA A 118 2.92 22.00 1.06
CA ALA A 118 3.05 21.01 2.12
C ALA A 118 4.46 20.42 2.22
N SER A 119 5.18 20.25 1.09
CA SER A 119 6.54 19.74 1.08
C SER A 119 7.55 20.62 1.83
N PHE A 120 7.26 21.92 1.97
CA PHE A 120 8.15 22.83 2.70
C PHE A 120 8.17 22.57 4.20
N PHE A 121 7.13 21.95 4.77
CA PHE A 121 7.13 21.50 6.17
C PHE A 121 8.12 20.35 6.42
N LEU A 122 8.53 19.63 5.37
CA LEU A 122 9.48 18.51 5.44
C LEU A 122 10.95 18.94 5.26
N ARG A 123 11.25 20.24 5.31
CA ARG A 123 12.62 20.78 5.14
C ARG A 123 13.56 20.48 6.31
N ARG A 124 13.04 20.11 7.49
CA ARG A 124 13.85 19.77 8.63
C ARG A 124 14.58 18.45 8.37
N ARG A 125 15.91 18.51 8.33
CA ARG A 125 16.77 17.32 8.25
C ARG A 125 17.11 16.86 9.67
N LEU A 126 17.13 15.57 9.88
CA LEU A 126 17.74 14.97 11.06
C LEU A 126 19.23 15.28 11.04
N ASP A 127 19.78 15.65 12.22
CA ASP A 127 21.21 15.82 12.37
C ASP A 127 21.90 14.49 12.07
N LYS A 128 23.04 14.51 11.33
CA LYS A 128 23.76 13.28 10.97
C LYS A 128 24.09 12.45 12.21
N LYS A 129 24.53 13.10 13.30
CA LYS A 129 24.80 12.41 14.58
C LYS A 129 23.57 11.65 15.10
N PHE A 130 22.39 12.27 15.02
CA PHE A 130 21.15 11.64 15.47
C PHE A 130 20.72 10.47 14.54
N SER A 131 20.98 10.59 13.24
CA SER A 131 20.75 9.52 12.29
C SER A 131 21.69 8.32 12.55
N ASP A 132 22.99 8.58 12.76
CA ASP A 132 24.00 7.55 13.02
C ASP A 132 23.77 6.83 14.36
N GLU A 133 23.37 7.57 15.41
CA GLU A 133 22.96 6.98 16.70
C GLU A 133 21.70 6.12 16.55
N GLN A 134 20.75 6.55 15.71
CA GLN A 134 19.54 5.79 15.44
C GLN A 134 19.84 4.49 14.69
N GLU A 135 20.77 4.52 13.73
CA GLU A 135 21.21 3.34 12.99
C GLU A 135 21.97 2.36 13.88
N GLN A 136 22.85 2.84 14.77
CA GLN A 136 23.56 2.01 15.75
C GLN A 136 22.59 1.34 16.74
N LEU A 137 21.61 2.08 17.26
CA LEU A 137 20.60 1.53 18.16
C LEU A 137 19.67 0.54 17.43
N ALA A 138 19.31 0.82 16.18
CA ALA A 138 18.53 -0.10 15.37
C ALA A 138 19.31 -1.38 15.07
N SER A 139 20.64 -1.28 14.84
CA SER A 139 21.52 -2.45 14.67
C SER A 139 21.60 -3.30 15.92
N ALA A 140 21.71 -2.67 17.11
CA ALA A 140 21.75 -3.35 18.40
C ALA A 140 20.41 -4.00 18.77
N MET A 141 19.29 -3.45 18.28
CA MET A 141 17.92 -3.94 18.51
C MET A 141 17.41 -4.87 17.39
N SER A 142 18.18 -5.03 16.32
CA SER A 142 17.74 -5.89 15.20
C SER A 142 17.60 -7.34 15.69
N THR A 143 16.39 -7.89 15.49
CA THR A 143 16.10 -9.27 15.83
C THR A 143 16.92 -10.18 14.91
N SER A 144 17.66 -11.11 15.48
CA SER A 144 18.44 -12.07 14.69
C SER A 144 17.50 -12.95 13.84
N SER A 145 17.60 -12.82 12.53
CA SER A 145 16.93 -13.72 11.59
C SER A 145 17.79 -14.93 11.29
N ARG A 146 17.18 -16.12 11.21
CA ARG A 146 17.84 -17.33 10.71
C ARG A 146 18.12 -17.28 9.21
N PHE A 147 17.38 -16.44 8.47
CA PHE A 147 17.57 -16.30 7.03
C PHE A 147 18.60 -15.23 6.68
N LYS A 148 19.36 -15.49 5.62
CA LYS A 148 20.20 -14.45 5.01
C LYS A 148 19.34 -13.29 4.53
N PRO A 149 19.81 -12.04 4.58
CA PRO A 149 19.01 -10.88 4.19
C PRO A 149 18.39 -10.97 2.78
N LEU A 150 19.13 -11.53 1.81
CA LEU A 150 18.61 -11.72 0.45
C LEU A 150 17.47 -12.73 0.40
N THR A 151 17.60 -13.85 1.10
CA THR A 151 16.57 -14.89 1.16
C THR A 151 15.30 -14.36 1.79
N LEU A 152 15.44 -13.65 2.92
CA LEU A 152 14.29 -13.02 3.58
C LEU A 152 13.62 -11.98 2.67
N GLN A 153 14.39 -11.17 1.94
CA GLN A 153 13.86 -10.21 0.99
C GLN A 153 13.05 -10.88 -0.14
N ILE A 154 13.54 -11.97 -0.70
CA ILE A 154 12.84 -12.72 -1.75
C ILE A 154 11.53 -13.29 -1.18
N ILE A 155 11.58 -13.91 -0.01
CA ILE A 155 10.39 -14.46 0.66
C ILE A 155 9.34 -13.37 0.90
N LEU A 156 9.74 -12.22 1.45
CA LEU A 156 8.83 -11.08 1.69
C LEU A 156 8.28 -10.49 0.38
N SER A 157 9.10 -10.44 -0.68
CA SER A 157 8.64 -9.95 -1.98
C SER A 157 7.59 -10.87 -2.58
N ILE A 158 7.79 -12.19 -2.54
CA ILE A 158 6.80 -13.18 -3.02
C ILE A 158 5.53 -13.10 -2.17
N ALA A 159 5.65 -13.07 -0.84
CA ALA A 159 4.52 -12.91 0.06
C ALA A 159 3.73 -11.61 -0.23
N GLY A 160 4.44 -10.50 -0.48
CA GLY A 160 3.85 -9.22 -0.83
C GLY A 160 3.09 -9.25 -2.16
N ILE A 161 3.63 -9.92 -3.20
CA ILE A 161 2.91 -10.15 -4.45
C ILE A 161 1.63 -10.93 -4.19
N CYS A 162 1.72 -12.08 -3.53
CA CYS A 162 0.56 -12.95 -3.28
C CYS A 162 -0.54 -12.24 -2.48
N CYS A 163 -0.16 -11.51 -1.45
CA CYS A 163 -1.09 -10.73 -0.64
C CYS A 163 -1.81 -9.66 -1.46
N CYS A 164 -1.06 -8.91 -2.28
CA CYS A 164 -1.61 -7.78 -3.02
C CYS A 164 -2.39 -8.20 -4.26
N VAL A 165 -2.09 -9.35 -4.86
CA VAL A 165 -2.98 -9.99 -5.86
C VAL A 165 -4.36 -10.24 -5.27
N ALA A 166 -4.43 -10.77 -4.06
CA ALA A 166 -5.68 -11.02 -3.36
C ALA A 166 -6.43 -9.72 -2.99
N MET A 167 -5.69 -8.69 -2.59
CA MET A 167 -6.23 -7.39 -2.20
C MET A 167 -6.84 -6.62 -3.38
N SER A 168 -6.28 -6.78 -4.58
CA SER A 168 -6.61 -5.97 -5.74
C SER A 168 -8.00 -6.25 -6.30
N MET A 169 -8.50 -7.48 -6.21
CA MET A 169 -9.80 -7.85 -6.79
C MET A 169 -10.94 -6.97 -6.22
N PRO A 170 -11.20 -6.90 -4.90
CA PRO A 170 -12.25 -6.03 -4.39
C PRO A 170 -11.95 -4.54 -4.61
N GLN A 171 -10.70 -4.11 -4.46
CA GLN A 171 -10.37 -2.68 -4.58
C GLN A 171 -10.52 -2.12 -5.99
N ILE A 172 -10.26 -2.92 -7.03
CA ILE A 172 -10.28 -2.46 -8.42
C ILE A 172 -11.63 -2.73 -9.06
N HIS A 173 -12.23 -3.89 -8.77
CA HIS A 173 -13.42 -4.36 -9.49
C HIS A 173 -14.75 -4.11 -8.75
N LEU A 174 -14.75 -3.63 -7.50
CA LEU A 174 -15.98 -3.42 -6.74
C LEU A 174 -16.96 -2.48 -7.44
N VAL A 175 -16.47 -1.37 -7.99
CA VAL A 175 -17.31 -0.39 -8.68
C VAL A 175 -17.94 -1.01 -9.92
N THR A 176 -17.12 -1.70 -10.74
CA THR A 176 -17.61 -2.38 -11.95
C THR A 176 -18.61 -3.49 -11.59
N MET A 177 -18.32 -4.28 -10.55
CA MET A 177 -19.23 -5.31 -10.06
C MET A 177 -20.58 -4.73 -9.63
N CYS A 178 -20.59 -3.56 -8.97
CA CYS A 178 -21.85 -2.90 -8.62
C CYS A 178 -22.63 -2.42 -9.85
N VAL A 179 -21.95 -1.97 -10.89
CA VAL A 179 -22.59 -1.61 -12.18
C VAL A 179 -23.21 -2.83 -12.83
N ASP A 180 -22.48 -3.94 -12.90
CA ASP A 180 -22.95 -5.20 -13.51
C ASP A 180 -24.11 -5.83 -12.74
N LEU A 181 -24.15 -5.64 -11.41
CA LEU A 181 -25.28 -6.04 -10.56
C LEU A 181 -26.49 -5.08 -10.64
N GLY A 182 -26.38 -3.99 -11.41
CA GLY A 182 -27.47 -3.02 -11.58
C GLY A 182 -27.58 -1.94 -10.48
N TYR A 183 -26.62 -1.87 -9.55
CA TYR A 183 -26.64 -0.86 -8.47
C TYR A 183 -26.08 0.49 -8.89
N GLY A 184 -25.31 0.53 -9.98
CA GLY A 184 -24.70 1.75 -10.52
C GLY A 184 -23.34 2.08 -9.91
N SER A 185 -22.61 2.97 -10.61
CA SER A 185 -21.23 3.34 -10.26
C SER A 185 -21.14 4.13 -8.97
N GLN A 186 -22.15 4.94 -8.64
CA GLN A 186 -22.16 5.74 -7.42
C GLN A 186 -22.17 4.87 -6.17
N VAL A 187 -23.03 3.84 -6.12
CA VAL A 187 -23.11 2.88 -5.03
C VAL A 187 -21.78 2.12 -4.88
N GLY A 188 -21.16 1.72 -6.01
CA GLY A 188 -19.85 1.10 -6.00
C GLY A 188 -18.75 2.01 -5.44
N ALA A 189 -18.77 3.30 -5.79
CA ALA A 189 -17.85 4.30 -5.26
C ALA A 189 -18.02 4.51 -3.74
N GLU A 190 -19.24 4.52 -3.26
CA GLU A 190 -19.56 4.62 -1.82
C GLU A 190 -19.04 3.40 -1.05
N MET A 191 -19.27 2.19 -1.57
CA MET A 191 -18.75 0.95 -0.98
C MET A 191 -17.22 0.91 -0.95
N LEU A 192 -16.56 1.35 -2.04
CA LEU A 192 -15.11 1.47 -2.10
C LEU A 192 -14.59 2.50 -1.08
N SER A 193 -15.25 3.64 -0.97
CA SER A 193 -14.90 4.66 0.02
C SER A 193 -15.04 4.14 1.46
N LEU A 194 -16.11 3.41 1.74
CA LEU A 194 -16.33 2.77 3.04
C LEU A 194 -15.26 1.71 3.35
N MET A 195 -14.89 0.89 2.35
CA MET A 195 -13.79 -0.07 2.45
C MET A 195 -12.47 0.62 2.80
N LEU A 196 -12.13 1.69 2.10
CA LEU A 196 -10.86 2.40 2.32
C LEU A 196 -10.86 3.17 3.65
N LEU A 197 -12.00 3.67 4.09
CA LEU A 197 -12.15 4.26 5.43
C LEU A 197 -11.95 3.20 6.53
N GLY A 198 -12.54 2.01 6.38
CA GLY A 198 -12.26 0.85 7.23
C GLY A 198 -10.77 0.50 7.23
N GLY A 199 -10.11 0.62 6.07
CA GLY A 199 -8.67 0.45 5.93
C GLY A 199 -7.82 1.46 6.71
N VAL A 200 -8.27 2.71 6.85
CA VAL A 200 -7.62 3.71 7.74
C VAL A 200 -7.64 3.23 9.18
N ILE A 201 -8.81 2.83 9.67
CA ILE A 201 -8.99 2.35 11.04
C ILE A 201 -8.11 1.12 11.29
N SER A 202 -8.18 0.13 10.39
CA SER A 202 -7.35 -1.08 10.44
C SER A 202 -5.86 -0.75 10.47
N ARG A 203 -5.42 0.22 9.68
CA ARG A 203 -4.01 0.64 9.59
C ARG A 203 -3.52 1.23 10.90
N LEU A 204 -4.30 2.08 11.54
CA LEU A 204 -3.97 2.66 12.83
C LEU A 204 -3.90 1.60 13.94
N ILE A 205 -4.87 0.69 13.99
CA ILE A 205 -4.89 -0.44 14.94
C ILE A 205 -3.67 -1.33 14.70
N SER A 206 -3.39 -1.70 13.46
CA SER A 206 -2.25 -2.55 13.09
C SER A 206 -0.91 -1.87 13.41
N GLY A 207 -0.83 -0.54 13.26
CA GLY A 207 0.36 0.22 13.63
C GLY A 207 0.68 0.12 15.12
N VAL A 208 -0.34 0.23 15.98
CA VAL A 208 -0.20 -0.02 17.41
C VAL A 208 0.15 -1.49 17.68
N LEU A 209 -0.56 -2.41 17.01
CA LEU A 209 -0.36 -3.86 17.21
C LEU A 209 1.06 -4.30 16.86
N VAL A 210 1.64 -3.75 15.78
CA VAL A 210 3.04 -4.01 15.40
C VAL A 210 4.02 -3.67 16.52
N ASP A 211 3.81 -2.56 17.20
CA ASP A 211 4.68 -2.12 18.30
C ASP A 211 4.63 -3.09 19.51
N PHE A 212 3.55 -3.89 19.65
CA PHE A 212 3.40 -4.87 20.74
C PHE A 212 3.78 -6.31 20.35
N ILE A 213 3.36 -6.78 19.18
CA ILE A 213 3.52 -8.20 18.80
C ILE A 213 4.51 -8.43 17.66
N GLY A 214 5.05 -7.33 17.06
CA GLY A 214 6.01 -7.36 15.97
C GLY A 214 5.37 -7.50 14.59
N GLY A 215 6.16 -7.21 13.54
CA GLY A 215 5.68 -7.10 12.17
C GLY A 215 5.14 -8.41 11.60
N VAL A 216 5.82 -9.54 11.81
CA VAL A 216 5.44 -10.85 11.21
C VAL A 216 4.09 -11.33 11.73
N LYS A 217 3.85 -11.23 13.05
CA LYS A 217 2.57 -11.65 13.65
C LYS A 217 1.43 -10.76 13.20
N THR A 218 1.66 -9.45 13.12
CA THR A 218 0.66 -8.49 12.64
C THR A 218 0.33 -8.73 11.17
N LEU A 219 1.34 -9.03 10.33
CA LEU A 219 1.14 -9.40 8.94
C LEU A 219 0.31 -10.68 8.80
N LEU A 220 0.62 -11.71 9.58
CA LEU A 220 -0.13 -12.97 9.56
C LEU A 220 -1.60 -12.76 9.96
N LEU A 221 -1.85 -11.99 11.02
CA LEU A 221 -3.19 -11.66 11.46
C LEU A 221 -3.97 -10.91 10.36
N GLY A 222 -3.38 -9.86 9.78
CA GLY A 222 -3.99 -9.10 8.68
C GLY A 222 -4.30 -9.99 7.48
N SER A 223 -3.35 -10.84 7.06
CA SER A 223 -3.54 -11.77 5.94
C SER A 223 -4.64 -12.79 6.20
N SER A 224 -4.76 -13.29 7.44
CA SER A 224 -5.83 -14.21 7.82
C SER A 224 -7.21 -13.54 7.81
N LEU A 225 -7.29 -12.32 8.34
CA LEU A 225 -8.52 -11.53 8.30
C LEU A 225 -8.90 -11.14 6.86
N GLN A 226 -7.92 -10.82 6.00
CA GLN A 226 -8.14 -10.56 4.58
C GLN A 226 -8.71 -11.80 3.86
N CYS A 227 -8.17 -12.99 4.15
CA CYS A 227 -8.70 -14.24 3.60
C CYS A 227 -10.18 -14.45 4.00
N MET A 228 -10.50 -14.21 5.26
CA MET A 228 -11.89 -14.29 5.75
C MET A 228 -12.79 -13.27 5.04
N GLY A 229 -12.31 -12.03 4.85
CA GLY A 229 -13.04 -11.01 4.10
C GLY A 229 -13.32 -11.43 2.65
N LEU A 230 -12.36 -12.03 1.96
CA LEU A 230 -12.56 -12.56 0.60
C LEU A 230 -13.57 -13.72 0.56
N VAL A 231 -13.52 -14.60 1.56
CA VAL A 231 -14.50 -15.69 1.67
C VAL A 231 -15.92 -15.13 1.89
N LEU A 232 -16.07 -14.05 2.63
CA LEU A 232 -17.37 -13.37 2.79
C LEU A 232 -17.85 -12.70 1.49
N TYR A 233 -16.95 -12.20 0.65
CA TYR A 233 -17.29 -11.64 -0.67
C TYR A 233 -17.81 -12.69 -1.64
N TYR A 234 -17.35 -13.94 -1.53
CA TYR A 234 -17.62 -15.01 -2.51
C TYR A 234 -19.12 -15.26 -2.77
N PRO A 235 -19.99 -15.38 -1.76
CA PRO A 235 -21.42 -15.60 -1.97
C PRO A 235 -22.23 -14.29 -2.09
N THR A 236 -21.61 -13.12 -1.88
CA THR A 236 -22.34 -11.87 -1.63
C THR A 236 -22.65 -11.13 -2.92
N THR A 237 -23.93 -10.95 -3.22
CA THR A 237 -24.43 -10.15 -4.33
C THR A 237 -25.41 -9.07 -3.92
N GLU A 238 -26.03 -9.19 -2.75
CA GLU A 238 -27.03 -8.25 -2.22
C GLU A 238 -26.36 -6.94 -1.77
N MET A 239 -26.98 -5.81 -2.10
CA MET A 239 -26.42 -4.48 -1.86
C MET A 239 -26.06 -4.21 -0.39
N SER A 240 -26.95 -4.53 0.54
CA SER A 240 -26.73 -4.34 1.98
C SER A 240 -25.55 -5.17 2.49
N SER A 241 -25.49 -6.42 2.06
CA SER A 241 -24.42 -7.35 2.42
C SER A 241 -23.06 -6.90 1.81
N LEU A 242 -23.05 -6.36 0.58
CA LEU A 242 -21.85 -5.83 -0.04
C LEU A 242 -21.26 -4.62 0.71
N TYR A 243 -22.09 -3.72 1.25
CA TYR A 243 -21.63 -2.64 2.13
C TYR A 243 -20.92 -3.19 3.38
N VAL A 244 -21.54 -4.16 4.05
CA VAL A 244 -20.99 -4.76 5.27
C VAL A 244 -19.69 -5.49 4.99
N VAL A 245 -19.66 -6.31 3.94
CA VAL A 245 -18.45 -7.07 3.56
C VAL A 245 -17.33 -6.15 3.09
N SER A 246 -17.65 -5.06 2.39
CA SER A 246 -16.68 -4.03 2.00
C SER A 246 -16.01 -3.40 3.22
N LEU A 247 -16.79 -3.04 4.24
CA LEU A 247 -16.25 -2.50 5.50
C LEU A 247 -15.38 -3.54 6.22
N ILE A 248 -15.83 -4.79 6.35
CA ILE A 248 -15.08 -5.88 6.98
C ILE A 248 -13.76 -6.11 6.25
N PHE A 249 -13.78 -6.15 4.91
CA PHE A 249 -12.57 -6.30 4.10
C PHE A 249 -11.61 -5.12 4.31
N GLY A 250 -12.13 -3.90 4.34
CA GLY A 250 -11.34 -2.71 4.67
C GLY A 250 -10.67 -2.81 6.03
N LEU A 251 -11.44 -3.20 7.06
CA LEU A 251 -10.92 -3.39 8.42
C LEU A 251 -9.88 -4.51 8.52
N SER A 252 -9.83 -5.44 7.59
CA SER A 252 -8.87 -6.56 7.60
C SER A 252 -7.53 -6.24 6.94
N GLN A 253 -7.51 -5.39 5.91
CA GLN A 253 -6.34 -5.25 5.01
C GLN A 253 -5.39 -4.09 5.33
N GLY A 254 -5.85 -3.07 6.08
CA GLY A 254 -5.17 -1.78 6.19
C GLY A 254 -3.73 -1.83 6.70
N GLY A 255 -3.43 -2.74 7.61
CA GLY A 255 -2.11 -2.88 8.23
C GLY A 255 -1.10 -3.76 7.47
N ILE A 256 -1.51 -4.47 6.44
CA ILE A 256 -0.69 -5.50 5.79
C ILE A 256 0.54 -4.90 5.11
N VAL A 257 0.35 -3.93 4.22
CA VAL A 257 1.46 -3.34 3.44
C VAL A 257 2.50 -2.62 4.33
N PRO A 258 2.11 -1.80 5.32
CA PRO A 258 3.08 -1.23 6.27
C PRO A 258 3.87 -2.27 7.07
N SER A 259 3.26 -3.41 7.40
CA SER A 259 3.94 -4.48 8.14
C SER A 259 5.14 -5.04 7.39
N TYR A 260 5.09 -5.15 6.06
CA TYR A 260 6.25 -5.56 5.26
C TYR A 260 7.45 -4.62 5.44
N ALA A 261 7.21 -3.30 5.42
CA ALA A 261 8.26 -2.31 5.63
C ALA A 261 8.88 -2.42 7.03
N ILE A 262 8.05 -2.70 8.04
CA ILE A 262 8.50 -2.85 9.42
C ILE A 262 9.30 -4.14 9.58
N ILE A 263 8.86 -5.28 9.00
CA ILE A 263 9.59 -6.54 9.04
C ILE A 263 11.00 -6.37 8.43
N VAL A 264 11.11 -5.68 7.29
CA VAL A 264 12.43 -5.39 6.69
C VAL A 264 13.32 -4.65 7.67
N ARG A 265 12.79 -3.68 8.42
CA ARG A 265 13.55 -2.91 9.40
C ARG A 265 13.84 -3.66 10.69
N GLU A 266 13.00 -4.62 11.07
CA GLU A 266 13.22 -5.47 12.25
C GLU A 266 14.33 -6.50 12.04
N TYR A 267 14.46 -7.03 10.80
CA TYR A 267 15.27 -8.22 10.53
C TYR A 267 16.43 -8.00 9.57
N MET A 268 16.55 -6.83 8.95
CA MET A 268 17.60 -6.57 7.96
C MET A 268 18.54 -5.45 8.42
N PRO A 269 19.79 -5.42 7.90
CA PRO A 269 20.75 -4.39 8.25
C PRO A 269 20.21 -2.98 7.99
N PRO A 270 20.31 -2.04 8.95
CA PRO A 270 19.76 -0.68 8.82
C PRO A 270 20.27 0.08 7.60
N GLN A 271 21.55 -0.12 7.24
CA GLN A 271 22.22 0.55 6.12
C GLN A 271 21.58 0.23 4.77
N GLU A 272 20.98 -0.96 4.63
CA GLU A 272 20.32 -1.41 3.42
C GLU A 272 18.80 -1.38 3.51
N ALA A 273 18.25 -1.09 4.68
CA ALA A 273 16.82 -1.21 4.96
C ALA A 273 15.96 -0.35 4.03
N GLY A 274 16.39 0.88 3.71
CA GLY A 274 15.65 1.77 2.79
C GLY A 274 15.51 1.19 1.38
N ALA A 275 16.61 0.68 0.82
CA ALA A 275 16.59 0.05 -0.50
C ALA A 275 15.76 -1.24 -0.50
N ARG A 276 15.86 -2.05 0.55
CA ARG A 276 15.15 -3.31 0.70
C ARG A 276 13.65 -3.12 0.91
N VAL A 277 13.25 -2.14 1.73
CA VAL A 277 11.84 -1.71 1.85
C VAL A 277 11.29 -1.32 0.47
N GLY A 278 12.05 -0.52 -0.28
CA GLY A 278 11.64 -0.10 -1.63
C GLY A 278 11.38 -1.29 -2.57
N ILE A 279 12.21 -2.35 -2.52
CA ILE A 279 12.03 -3.55 -3.35
C ILE A 279 10.78 -4.33 -2.92
N VAL A 280 10.57 -4.52 -1.62
CA VAL A 280 9.40 -5.26 -1.12
C VAL A 280 8.11 -4.48 -1.40
N ILE A 281 8.09 -3.17 -1.20
CA ILE A 281 6.92 -2.33 -1.55
C ILE A 281 6.67 -2.34 -3.07
N MET A 282 7.72 -2.30 -3.89
CA MET A 282 7.55 -2.45 -5.35
C MET A 282 6.92 -3.81 -5.70
N ALA A 283 7.31 -4.89 -5.03
CA ALA A 283 6.70 -6.20 -5.21
C ALA A 283 5.20 -6.19 -4.87
N THR A 284 4.79 -5.49 -3.80
CA THR A 284 3.36 -5.33 -3.47
C THR A 284 2.58 -4.58 -4.57
N VAL A 285 3.17 -3.53 -5.15
CA VAL A 285 2.54 -2.78 -6.25
C VAL A 285 2.43 -3.64 -7.52
N ILE A 286 3.45 -4.44 -7.85
CA ILE A 286 3.39 -5.42 -8.95
C ILE A 286 2.26 -6.42 -8.68
N GLY A 287 2.13 -6.90 -7.44
CA GLY A 287 1.03 -7.78 -7.04
C GLY A 287 -0.34 -7.15 -7.26
N MET A 288 -0.52 -5.87 -6.89
CA MET A 288 -1.77 -5.12 -7.14
C MET A 288 -2.09 -5.02 -8.64
N ALA A 289 -1.10 -4.65 -9.46
CA ALA A 289 -1.28 -4.50 -10.90
C ALA A 289 -1.63 -5.84 -11.56
N PHE A 290 -0.88 -6.89 -11.23
CA PHE A 290 -1.13 -8.24 -11.76
C PHE A 290 -2.48 -8.79 -11.30
N GLY A 291 -2.83 -8.62 -10.03
CA GLY A 291 -4.08 -9.11 -9.47
C GLY A 291 -5.31 -8.41 -10.05
N GLY A 292 -5.23 -7.09 -10.28
CA GLY A 292 -6.30 -6.36 -10.97
C GLY A 292 -6.48 -6.84 -12.41
N TRP A 293 -5.38 -6.99 -13.14
CA TRP A 293 -5.41 -7.49 -14.52
C TRP A 293 -5.95 -8.92 -14.61
N ILE A 294 -5.43 -9.87 -13.83
CA ILE A 294 -5.83 -11.26 -13.88
C ILE A 294 -7.30 -11.47 -13.46
N SER A 295 -7.79 -10.65 -12.49
CA SER A 295 -9.20 -10.69 -12.08
C SER A 295 -10.12 -10.25 -13.22
N GLY A 296 -9.73 -9.23 -14.00
CA GLY A 296 -10.44 -8.82 -15.22
C GLY A 296 -10.43 -9.91 -16.29
N VAL A 297 -9.27 -10.52 -16.57
CA VAL A 297 -9.16 -11.61 -17.53
C VAL A 297 -10.04 -12.81 -17.15
N ILE A 298 -10.07 -13.16 -15.84
CA ILE A 298 -10.95 -14.23 -15.36
C ILE A 298 -12.42 -13.86 -15.58
N PHE A 299 -12.80 -12.63 -15.26
CA PHE A 299 -14.16 -12.16 -15.48
C PHE A 299 -14.55 -12.18 -16.97
N ASP A 300 -13.69 -11.64 -17.84
CA ASP A 300 -13.94 -11.62 -19.30
C ASP A 300 -14.09 -13.03 -19.90
N ALA A 301 -13.35 -14.00 -19.36
CA ALA A 301 -13.41 -15.38 -19.82
C ALA A 301 -14.61 -16.18 -19.26
N THR A 302 -15.11 -15.81 -18.08
CA THR A 302 -16.06 -16.65 -17.33
C THR A 302 -17.38 -15.95 -16.99
N ASN A 303 -17.45 -14.63 -17.17
CA ASN A 303 -18.53 -13.75 -16.69
C ASN A 303 -18.84 -13.96 -15.19
N SER A 304 -17.80 -14.27 -14.37
CA SER A 304 -17.97 -14.62 -12.97
C SER A 304 -16.99 -13.89 -12.07
N TYR A 305 -17.49 -12.99 -11.24
CA TYR A 305 -16.70 -12.38 -10.16
C TYR A 305 -16.32 -13.41 -9.07
N GLN A 306 -17.12 -14.44 -8.86
CA GLN A 306 -16.83 -15.50 -7.89
C GLN A 306 -15.52 -16.21 -8.20
N LEU A 307 -15.23 -16.50 -9.47
CA LEU A 307 -13.96 -17.12 -9.88
C LEU A 307 -12.78 -16.18 -9.70
N ALA A 308 -12.96 -14.87 -9.92
CA ALA A 308 -11.94 -13.88 -9.64
C ALA A 308 -11.66 -13.75 -8.11
N ILE A 309 -12.69 -13.83 -7.27
CA ILE A 309 -12.54 -13.85 -5.82
C ILE A 309 -11.82 -15.13 -5.36
N LEU A 310 -12.18 -16.29 -5.90
CA LEU A 310 -11.50 -17.56 -5.63
C LEU A 310 -10.02 -17.52 -5.97
N ASN A 311 -9.66 -16.94 -7.12
CA ASN A 311 -8.27 -16.68 -7.46
C ASN A 311 -7.57 -15.84 -6.38
N GLY A 312 -8.22 -14.77 -5.90
CA GLY A 312 -7.69 -13.96 -4.79
C GLY A 312 -7.50 -14.76 -3.51
N ILE A 313 -8.47 -15.61 -3.13
CA ILE A 313 -8.37 -16.48 -1.95
C ILE A 313 -7.16 -17.43 -2.08
N MET A 314 -6.96 -18.05 -3.25
CA MET A 314 -5.81 -18.94 -3.47
C MET A 314 -4.46 -18.22 -3.27
N TRP A 315 -4.31 -17.04 -3.87
CA TRP A 315 -3.09 -16.23 -3.69
C TRP A 315 -2.89 -15.83 -2.23
N ASN A 316 -3.97 -15.49 -1.50
CA ASN A 316 -3.87 -15.13 -0.10
C ASN A 316 -3.50 -16.32 0.80
N LEU A 317 -3.99 -17.52 0.50
CA LEU A 317 -3.58 -18.74 1.20
C LEU A 317 -2.08 -19.00 1.02
N ILE A 318 -1.54 -18.81 -0.18
CA ILE A 318 -0.08 -18.89 -0.43
C ILE A 318 0.66 -17.86 0.44
N ASN A 319 0.16 -16.62 0.51
CA ASN A 319 0.74 -15.61 1.39
C ASN A 319 0.74 -16.05 2.87
N ILE A 320 -0.39 -16.55 3.38
CA ILE A 320 -0.51 -17.05 4.76
C ILE A 320 0.49 -18.17 5.02
N LEU A 321 0.64 -19.12 4.10
CA LEU A 321 1.61 -20.21 4.24
C LEU A 321 3.06 -19.70 4.30
N ILE A 322 3.41 -18.74 3.45
CA ILE A 322 4.74 -18.12 3.43
C ILE A 322 5.00 -17.39 4.76
N VAL A 323 4.06 -16.56 5.21
CA VAL A 323 4.22 -15.77 6.44
C VAL A 323 4.22 -16.67 7.68
N SER A 324 3.41 -17.73 7.70
CA SER A 324 3.44 -18.74 8.76
C SER A 324 4.79 -19.47 8.81
N SER A 325 5.38 -19.82 7.67
CA SER A 325 6.70 -20.41 7.60
C SER A 325 7.79 -19.47 8.13
N LEU A 326 7.69 -18.18 7.83
CA LEU A 326 8.56 -17.16 8.41
C LEU A 326 8.45 -17.08 9.93
N LEU A 327 7.25 -17.19 10.47
CA LEU A 327 7.02 -17.16 11.92
C LEU A 327 7.63 -18.39 12.62
N ILE A 328 7.52 -19.57 12.00
CA ILE A 328 7.98 -20.83 12.58
C ILE A 328 9.50 -20.99 12.45
N PHE A 329 10.03 -20.72 11.26
CA PHE A 329 11.43 -21.03 10.92
C PHE A 329 12.35 -19.81 10.91
N GLY A 330 11.80 -18.59 10.78
CA GLY A 330 12.56 -17.36 10.53
C GLY A 330 12.96 -16.60 11.79
N THR A 331 12.18 -16.69 12.87
CA THR A 331 12.46 -15.98 14.11
C THR A 331 13.39 -16.79 14.99
N ALA A 332 14.58 -16.27 15.31
CA ALA A 332 15.40 -16.82 16.37
C ALA A 332 14.71 -16.54 17.70
N ASN A 333 14.51 -17.59 18.50
CA ASN A 333 13.81 -17.49 19.78
C ASN A 333 14.60 -16.58 20.74
N PRO A 334 14.12 -15.39 21.13
CA PRO A 334 14.90 -14.46 21.96
C PRO A 334 15.17 -14.98 23.36
N LEU A 335 14.50 -16.06 23.78
CA LEU A 335 14.67 -16.68 25.08
C LEU A 335 15.92 -17.56 25.19
N LYS A 336 16.57 -17.96 24.08
CA LYS A 336 17.80 -18.77 24.11
C LYS A 336 19.10 -17.97 24.07
N SER A 337 19.06 -16.66 23.83
CA SER A 337 20.29 -15.84 23.78
C SER A 337 20.68 -15.21 25.12
N LYS A 338 19.87 -15.37 26.19
CA LYS A 338 20.19 -14.86 27.55
C LYS A 338 20.79 -15.89 28.48
N THR A 339 21.07 -17.11 27.99
CA THR A 339 21.67 -18.21 28.77
C THR A 339 22.91 -18.84 28.10
N ALA A 340 23.64 -18.06 27.30
CA ALA A 340 24.96 -18.46 26.79
C ALA A 340 25.98 -17.34 27.06
#